data_05ac672381fcc9fe0542637008a9e871
#
_entry.id   05ac672381fcc9fe0542637008a9e871
#
_cell.length_a   1.000
_cell.length_b   1.000
_cell.length_c   1.000
_cell.angle_alpha   90.00
_cell.angle_beta   90.00
_cell.angle_gamma   90.00
#
_symmetry.space_group_name_H-M   'P 1'
#
loop_
_entity.id
_entity.type
_entity.pdbx_description
1 polymer ?
#
loop_
_entity_poly.entity_id
_entity_poly.type
_entity_poly.pdbx_seq_one_letter_code
_entity_poly.pdbx_strand_id
1 'polypeptide(L)'
;MYYTRNSDLTYYETHRHDANCGSYALRLNEWYNLDDYFEDVTGYWVEDWVVEKDQEGFDDYEISTMYGEILVQGILEEFEGELELCNGWPPKTNNVELIAFSTYCYSADSPNSVGYDYHFKVLRDGKWMEKCGMEPVQECTEDGWGDYIGDVFYFYHNIGGLND
;
A
#
# COMPACT_ATOMS: atom_id res chain seq x y z
N MET A 1 -7.03 -9.59 -13.42
CA MET A 1 -6.15 -8.49 -13.05
C MET A 1 -6.19 -7.41 -14.13
N TYR A 2 -6.40 -6.17 -13.72
CA TYR A 2 -6.69 -5.07 -14.65
C TYR A 2 -5.46 -4.19 -14.93
N TYR A 3 -4.37 -4.36 -14.18
CA TYR A 3 -3.21 -3.48 -14.29
C TYR A 3 -2.14 -4.06 -15.19
N THR A 4 -1.52 -3.22 -16.01
CA THR A 4 -0.38 -3.58 -16.84
C THR A 4 0.89 -3.58 -15.99
N ARG A 5 1.69 -4.64 -16.12
CA ARG A 5 2.95 -4.77 -15.39
C ARG A 5 4.10 -4.08 -16.12
N ASN A 6 5.09 -3.67 -15.35
CA ASN A 6 6.28 -3.03 -15.89
C ASN A 6 7.55 -3.64 -15.28
N SER A 7 8.39 -4.23 -16.12
CA SER A 7 9.70 -4.75 -15.71
C SER A 7 10.78 -3.68 -15.76
N ASP A 8 10.58 -2.60 -16.52
CA ASP A 8 11.53 -1.51 -16.68
C ASP A 8 11.26 -0.40 -15.66
N LEU A 9 12.10 -0.31 -14.63
CA LEU A 9 11.95 0.64 -13.55
C LEU A 9 12.22 2.09 -13.96
N THR A 10 12.86 2.32 -15.11
CA THR A 10 13.07 3.69 -15.62
C THR A 10 11.75 4.38 -15.98
N TYR A 11 10.69 3.60 -16.20
CA TYR A 11 9.34 4.12 -16.43
C TYR A 11 8.94 5.14 -15.35
N TYR A 12 9.26 4.86 -14.09
CA TYR A 12 8.83 5.70 -12.96
C TYR A 12 9.58 7.03 -12.87
N GLU A 13 10.73 7.15 -13.53
CA GLU A 13 11.49 8.39 -13.62
C GLU A 13 10.85 9.35 -14.62
N THR A 14 10.33 8.80 -15.73
CA THR A 14 9.73 9.60 -16.82
C THR A 14 8.22 9.76 -16.68
N HIS A 15 7.56 8.88 -15.98
CA HIS A 15 6.09 8.85 -15.80
C HIS A 15 5.69 9.00 -14.33
N ARG A 16 6.42 9.81 -13.57
CA ARG A 16 6.23 9.94 -12.12
C ARG A 16 4.83 10.44 -11.73
N HIS A 17 4.14 11.14 -12.63
CA HIS A 17 2.78 11.64 -12.41
C HIS A 17 1.70 10.61 -12.70
N ASP A 18 2.04 9.52 -13.38
CA ASP A 18 1.10 8.47 -13.79
C ASP A 18 1.12 7.26 -12.85
N ALA A 19 1.98 7.27 -11.85
CA ALA A 19 2.16 6.16 -10.92
C ALA A 19 2.34 6.66 -9.49
N ASN A 20 1.69 5.99 -8.54
CA ASN A 20 1.79 6.31 -7.11
C ASN A 20 2.69 5.30 -6.38
N CYS A 21 2.68 5.34 -5.04
CA CYS A 21 3.46 4.42 -4.19
C CYS A 21 3.15 2.95 -4.48
N GLY A 22 1.88 2.62 -4.64
CA GLY A 22 1.45 1.25 -4.95
C GLY A 22 1.86 0.83 -6.35
N SER A 23 1.73 1.72 -7.33
CA SER A 23 2.16 1.45 -8.69
C SER A 23 3.64 1.10 -8.74
N TYR A 24 4.48 1.91 -8.08
CA TYR A 24 5.90 1.68 -8.05
C TYR A 24 6.26 0.36 -7.36
N ALA A 25 5.68 0.12 -6.18
CA ALA A 25 5.97 -1.10 -5.42
C ALA A 25 5.53 -2.37 -6.15
N LEU A 26 4.38 -2.32 -6.82
CA LEU A 26 3.77 -3.47 -7.52
C LEU A 26 4.16 -3.54 -9.01
N ARG A 27 4.99 -2.64 -9.49
CA ARG A 27 5.44 -2.57 -10.88
C ARG A 27 4.30 -2.39 -11.88
N LEU A 28 3.38 -1.48 -11.58
CA LEU A 28 2.25 -1.16 -12.44
C LEU A 28 2.54 0.06 -13.32
N ASN A 29 1.89 0.16 -14.46
CA ASN A 29 2.05 1.28 -15.39
C ASN A 29 1.06 2.42 -15.15
N GLU A 30 0.17 2.27 -14.19
CA GLU A 30 -0.89 3.24 -13.94
C GLU A 30 -1.10 3.44 -12.43
N TRP A 31 -1.81 4.49 -12.07
CA TRP A 31 -2.13 4.82 -10.69
C TRP A 31 -2.89 3.67 -10.02
N TYR A 32 -2.40 3.21 -8.88
CA TYR A 32 -3.04 2.13 -8.13
C TYR A 32 -4.08 2.70 -7.16
N ASN A 33 -5.31 2.20 -7.25
CA ASN A 33 -6.44 2.71 -6.47
C ASN A 33 -7.09 1.59 -5.66
N LEU A 34 -7.17 1.78 -4.33
CA LEU A 34 -7.82 0.87 -3.39
C LEU A 34 -9.14 1.44 -2.83
N ASP A 35 -9.49 2.67 -3.17
CA ASP A 35 -10.61 3.36 -2.52
C ASP A 35 -11.94 2.66 -2.76
N ASP A 36 -12.19 2.21 -3.98
CA ASP A 36 -13.44 1.53 -4.34
C ASP A 36 -13.60 0.20 -3.62
N TYR A 37 -12.49 -0.50 -3.37
CA TYR A 37 -12.52 -1.78 -2.66
C TYR A 37 -13.09 -1.65 -1.25
N PHE A 38 -12.64 -0.63 -0.51
CA PHE A 38 -13.09 -0.42 0.87
C PHE A 38 -14.62 -0.20 0.91
N GLU A 39 -15.13 0.65 0.02
CA GLU A 39 -16.57 0.94 -0.06
C GLU A 39 -17.38 -0.30 -0.44
N ASP A 40 -16.90 -1.07 -1.41
CA ASP A 40 -17.59 -2.29 -1.87
C ASP A 40 -17.70 -3.34 -0.77
N VAL A 41 -16.63 -3.50 0.04
CA VAL A 41 -16.58 -4.52 1.08
C VAL A 41 -17.34 -4.11 2.33
N THR A 42 -17.19 -2.85 2.77
CA THR A 42 -17.76 -2.38 4.04
C THR A 42 -19.14 -1.76 3.89
N GLY A 43 -19.48 -1.26 2.71
CA GLY A 43 -20.71 -0.48 2.48
C GLY A 43 -20.60 0.94 3.01
N TYR A 44 -19.44 1.37 3.48
CA TYR A 44 -19.19 2.69 4.04
C TYR A 44 -18.18 3.47 3.22
N TRP A 45 -18.35 4.79 3.16
CA TRP A 45 -17.23 5.68 2.85
C TRP A 45 -16.23 5.61 4.00
N VAL A 46 -14.93 5.71 3.71
CA VAL A 46 -13.89 5.61 4.74
C VAL A 46 -14.13 6.62 5.86
N GLU A 47 -14.47 7.85 5.50
CA GLU A 47 -14.71 8.94 6.47
C GLU A 47 -15.81 8.60 7.47
N ASP A 48 -16.93 8.09 6.99
CA ASP A 48 -18.07 7.71 7.85
C ASP A 48 -17.72 6.52 8.74
N TRP A 49 -16.98 5.57 8.20
CA TRP A 49 -16.53 4.39 8.93
C TRP A 49 -15.57 4.78 10.06
N VAL A 50 -14.63 5.69 9.80
CA VAL A 50 -13.68 6.17 10.82
C VAL A 50 -14.41 6.87 11.97
N VAL A 51 -15.38 7.73 11.66
CA VAL A 51 -16.18 8.41 12.70
C VAL A 51 -16.93 7.39 13.56
N GLU A 52 -17.54 6.37 12.93
CA GLU A 52 -18.25 5.32 13.66
C GLU A 52 -17.31 4.54 14.59
N LYS A 53 -16.11 4.16 14.12
CA LYS A 53 -15.12 3.45 14.92
C LYS A 53 -14.62 4.29 16.10
N ASP A 54 -14.43 5.59 15.89
CA ASP A 54 -14.08 6.51 16.98
C ASP A 54 -15.18 6.56 18.03
N GLN A 55 -16.44 6.62 17.61
CA GLN A 55 -17.60 6.62 18.53
C GLN A 55 -17.73 5.29 19.28
N GLU A 56 -17.27 4.19 18.72
CA GLU A 56 -17.22 2.88 19.37
C GLU A 56 -16.09 2.79 20.41
N GLY A 57 -15.19 3.78 20.46
CA GLY A 57 -14.12 3.85 21.45
C GLY A 57 -12.75 3.39 20.96
N PHE A 58 -12.58 3.12 19.68
CA PHE A 58 -11.27 2.76 19.13
C PHE A 58 -10.40 4.00 18.95
N ASP A 59 -9.11 3.87 19.23
CA ASP A 59 -8.15 4.95 19.02
C ASP A 59 -7.64 4.97 17.56
N ASP A 60 -6.88 6.02 17.22
CA ASP A 60 -6.40 6.20 15.83
C ASP A 60 -5.49 5.05 15.37
N TYR A 61 -4.65 4.51 16.25
CA TYR A 61 -3.81 3.36 15.91
C TYR A 61 -4.67 2.13 15.58
N GLU A 62 -5.66 1.83 16.42
CA GLU A 62 -6.55 0.68 16.23
C GLU A 62 -7.36 0.83 14.93
N ILE A 63 -7.91 2.01 14.67
CA ILE A 63 -8.67 2.29 13.45
C ILE A 63 -7.76 2.18 12.22
N SER A 64 -6.54 2.73 12.29
CA SER A 64 -5.57 2.65 11.21
C SER A 64 -5.24 1.20 10.87
N THR A 65 -4.98 0.37 11.88
CA THR A 65 -4.67 -1.05 11.67
C THR A 65 -5.86 -1.81 11.09
N MET A 66 -7.08 -1.57 11.56
CA MET A 66 -8.29 -2.19 11.00
C MET A 66 -8.49 -1.79 9.53
N TYR A 67 -8.28 -0.51 9.20
CA TYR A 67 -8.32 -0.03 7.83
C TYR A 67 -7.29 -0.76 6.96
N GLY A 68 -6.07 -0.89 7.46
CA GLY A 68 -4.99 -1.62 6.78
C GLY A 68 -5.35 -3.08 6.53
N GLU A 69 -5.92 -3.76 7.52
CA GLU A 69 -6.33 -5.16 7.39
C GLU A 69 -7.39 -5.35 6.28
N ILE A 70 -8.34 -4.43 6.18
CA ILE A 70 -9.35 -4.47 5.12
C ILE A 70 -8.70 -4.29 3.75
N LEU A 71 -7.82 -3.31 3.60
CA LEU A 71 -7.14 -3.05 2.33
C LEU A 71 -6.21 -4.19 1.93
N VAL A 72 -5.53 -4.83 2.90
CA VAL A 72 -4.66 -5.99 2.64
C VAL A 72 -5.44 -7.12 1.97
N GLN A 73 -6.67 -7.38 2.40
CA GLN A 73 -7.50 -8.40 1.75
C GLN A 73 -7.76 -8.06 0.27
N GLY A 74 -8.02 -6.80 -0.03
CA GLY A 74 -8.21 -6.35 -1.41
C GLY A 74 -6.96 -6.50 -2.25
N ILE A 75 -5.82 -6.17 -1.68
CA ILE A 75 -4.52 -6.33 -2.36
C ILE A 75 -4.28 -7.80 -2.68
N LEU A 76 -4.49 -8.69 -1.72
CA LEU A 76 -4.28 -10.13 -1.92
C LEU A 76 -5.24 -10.73 -2.95
N GLU A 77 -6.49 -10.31 -2.95
CA GLU A 77 -7.48 -10.76 -3.94
C GLU A 77 -7.11 -10.31 -5.36
N GLU A 78 -6.73 -9.05 -5.51
CA GLU A 78 -6.42 -8.47 -6.81
C GLU A 78 -5.15 -9.06 -7.43
N PHE A 79 -4.18 -9.42 -6.60
CA PHE A 79 -2.89 -9.96 -7.05
C PHE A 79 -2.71 -11.43 -6.64
N GLU A 80 -3.79 -12.19 -6.64
CA GLU A 80 -3.78 -13.61 -6.30
C GLU A 80 -2.77 -14.36 -7.18
N GLY A 81 -1.94 -15.19 -6.51
CA GLY A 81 -0.87 -15.93 -7.19
C GLY A 81 0.41 -15.13 -7.40
N GLU A 82 0.40 -13.81 -7.20
CA GLU A 82 1.59 -12.96 -7.29
C GLU A 82 2.10 -12.49 -5.93
N LEU A 83 1.18 -12.17 -5.03
CA LEU A 83 1.51 -11.65 -3.69
C LEU A 83 1.18 -12.68 -2.62
N GLU A 84 2.07 -12.78 -1.65
CA GLU A 84 1.90 -13.62 -0.47
C GLU A 84 2.21 -12.80 0.78
N LEU A 85 1.27 -12.79 1.73
CA LEU A 85 1.49 -12.13 3.02
C LEU A 85 2.59 -12.86 3.78
N CYS A 86 3.52 -12.12 4.38
CA CYS A 86 4.66 -12.69 5.07
C CYS A 86 5.02 -11.89 6.33
N ASN A 87 6.08 -12.31 7.03
CA ASN A 87 6.50 -11.70 8.29
C ASN A 87 7.58 -10.62 8.13
N GLY A 88 7.93 -10.24 6.91
CA GLY A 88 8.91 -9.16 6.67
C GLY A 88 10.36 -9.60 6.58
N TRP A 89 10.66 -10.91 6.63
CA TRP A 89 12.02 -11.38 6.43
C TRP A 89 12.43 -11.16 4.96
N PRO A 90 13.67 -10.73 4.71
CA PRO A 90 14.12 -10.55 3.33
C PRO A 90 13.98 -11.83 2.51
N PRO A 91 13.57 -11.72 1.22
CA PRO A 91 13.43 -12.88 0.37
C PRO A 91 14.78 -13.51 0.05
N LYS A 92 14.77 -14.83 -0.23
CA LYS A 92 15.98 -15.61 -0.48
C LYS A 92 16.37 -15.68 -1.96
N THR A 93 15.54 -15.16 -2.84
CA THR A 93 15.78 -15.19 -4.29
C THR A 93 15.62 -13.81 -4.91
N ASN A 94 16.27 -13.57 -6.06
CA ASN A 94 16.14 -12.32 -6.80
C ASN A 94 14.84 -12.22 -7.59
N ASN A 95 14.05 -13.30 -7.65
CA ASN A 95 12.76 -13.32 -8.34
C ASN A 95 11.60 -12.89 -7.43
N VAL A 96 11.91 -12.51 -6.21
CA VAL A 96 10.91 -12.07 -5.22
C VAL A 96 11.37 -10.75 -4.62
N GLU A 97 10.47 -9.78 -4.58
CA GLU A 97 10.67 -8.53 -3.84
C GLU A 97 9.87 -8.55 -2.55
N LEU A 98 10.34 -7.82 -1.55
CA LEU A 98 9.62 -7.63 -0.29
C LEU A 98 8.93 -6.27 -0.34
N ILE A 99 7.61 -6.26 -0.17
CA ILE A 99 6.80 -5.04 -0.12
C ILE A 99 6.31 -4.84 1.31
N ALA A 100 6.38 -3.60 1.80
CA ALA A 100 5.83 -3.19 3.07
C ALA A 100 4.67 -2.21 2.82
N PHE A 101 3.62 -2.32 3.63
CA PHE A 101 2.39 -1.54 3.48
C PHE A 101 1.90 -1.10 4.85
N SER A 102 1.51 0.16 4.96
CA SER A 102 0.91 0.69 6.18
C SER A 102 -0.12 1.76 5.85
N THR A 103 -0.92 2.11 6.83
CA THR A 103 -2.05 3.02 6.69
C THR A 103 -2.11 4.01 7.84
N TYR A 104 -2.86 5.10 7.64
CA TYR A 104 -3.31 5.92 8.74
C TYR A 104 -4.80 6.25 8.59
N CYS A 105 -5.46 6.39 9.74
CA CYS A 105 -6.77 7.01 9.87
C CYS A 105 -6.72 7.90 11.10
N TYR A 106 -6.95 9.19 10.92
CA TYR A 106 -7.04 10.14 12.03
C TYR A 106 -8.50 10.56 12.17
N SER A 107 -9.09 10.23 13.31
CA SER A 107 -10.49 10.53 13.60
C SER A 107 -10.71 12.02 13.77
N ALA A 108 -11.95 12.45 13.54
CA ALA A 108 -12.39 13.82 13.70
C ALA A 108 -13.86 13.85 14.09
N ASP A 109 -14.35 15.00 14.55
CA ASP A 109 -15.74 15.17 14.96
C ASP A 109 -16.72 15.07 13.79
N SER A 110 -16.24 15.28 12.56
CA SER A 110 -17.06 15.21 11.36
C SER A 110 -16.33 14.45 10.25
N PRO A 111 -17.06 13.74 9.38
CA PRO A 111 -16.45 13.01 8.26
C PRO A 111 -15.54 13.87 7.37
N ASN A 112 -15.88 15.13 7.17
CA ASN A 112 -15.11 16.03 6.31
C ASN A 112 -13.70 16.34 6.82
N SER A 113 -13.43 16.09 8.11
CA SER A 113 -12.13 16.37 8.72
C SER A 113 -11.30 15.12 8.99
N VAL A 114 -11.82 13.94 8.65
CA VAL A 114 -11.08 12.68 8.79
C VAL A 114 -9.93 12.63 7.79
N GLY A 115 -8.73 12.30 8.28
CA GLY A 115 -7.58 12.02 7.43
C GLY A 115 -7.39 10.51 7.27
N TYR A 116 -7.11 10.04 6.08
CA TYR A 116 -6.80 8.64 5.83
C TYR A 116 -5.96 8.49 4.58
N ASP A 117 -5.07 7.51 4.58
CA ASP A 117 -4.25 7.19 3.42
C ASP A 117 -3.52 5.85 3.65
N TYR A 118 -2.88 5.36 2.61
CA TYR A 118 -2.04 4.19 2.64
C TYR A 118 -0.72 4.46 1.92
N HIS A 119 0.31 3.67 2.23
CA HIS A 119 1.61 3.83 1.62
C HIS A 119 2.31 2.48 1.46
N PHE A 120 3.06 2.36 0.38
CA PHE A 120 3.86 1.18 0.05
C PHE A 120 5.33 1.53 0.02
N LYS A 121 6.16 0.61 0.50
CA LYS A 121 7.61 0.62 0.30
C LYS A 121 8.01 -0.71 -0.28
N VAL A 122 9.15 -0.77 -0.95
CA VAL A 122 9.66 -2.00 -1.52
C VAL A 122 11.16 -2.14 -1.26
N LEU A 123 11.58 -3.35 -0.88
CA LEU A 123 13.00 -3.70 -0.79
C LEU A 123 13.42 -4.21 -2.16
N ARG A 124 14.22 -3.41 -2.84
CA ARG A 124 14.61 -3.63 -4.24
C ARG A 124 16.10 -3.40 -4.38
N ASP A 125 16.82 -4.39 -4.93
CA ASP A 125 18.28 -4.33 -5.07
C ASP A 125 19.00 -4.03 -3.73
N GLY A 126 18.49 -4.60 -2.65
CA GLY A 126 19.09 -4.45 -1.31
C GLY A 126 18.80 -3.12 -0.62
N LYS A 127 17.93 -2.29 -1.18
CA LYS A 127 17.58 -0.97 -0.62
C LYS A 127 16.08 -0.82 -0.48
N TRP A 128 15.65 -0.20 0.61
CA TRP A 128 14.27 0.22 0.76
C TRP A 128 14.01 1.45 -0.09
N MET A 129 13.03 1.36 -0.95
CA MET A 129 12.67 2.39 -1.92
C MET A 129 11.19 2.73 -1.81
N GLU A 130 10.84 3.97 -2.15
CA GLU A 130 9.44 4.41 -2.16
C GLU A 130 9.21 5.48 -3.22
N LYS A 131 7.94 5.65 -3.56
CA LYS A 131 7.49 6.77 -4.39
C LYS A 131 6.28 7.40 -3.70
N CYS A 132 6.42 8.64 -3.26
CA CYS A 132 5.35 9.36 -2.56
C CYS A 132 4.44 10.07 -3.58
N GLY A 133 3.33 9.41 -3.96
CA GLY A 133 2.41 9.97 -4.96
C GLY A 133 3.12 10.31 -6.26
N MET A 134 3.01 11.56 -6.70
CA MET A 134 3.63 12.07 -7.94
C MET A 134 5.11 12.41 -7.79
N GLU A 135 5.66 12.29 -6.59
CA GLU A 135 7.06 12.59 -6.34
C GLU A 135 7.99 11.56 -6.99
N PRO A 136 9.29 11.89 -7.19
CA PRO A 136 10.25 10.94 -7.71
C PRO A 136 10.45 9.75 -6.78
N VAL A 137 10.90 8.62 -7.35
CA VAL A 137 11.36 7.47 -6.58
C VAL A 137 12.55 7.89 -5.73
N GLN A 138 12.56 7.45 -4.46
CA GLN A 138 13.62 7.79 -3.51
C GLN A 138 13.96 6.62 -2.60
N GLU A 139 15.17 6.62 -2.06
CA GLU A 139 15.58 5.69 -1.02
C GLU A 139 14.92 6.11 0.31
N CYS A 140 14.49 5.11 1.09
CA CYS A 140 13.87 5.34 2.39
C CYS A 140 14.40 4.34 3.42
N THR A 141 13.84 4.35 4.62
CA THR A 141 14.14 3.38 5.66
C THR A 141 12.94 2.45 5.89
N GLU A 142 13.21 1.22 6.31
CA GLU A 142 12.16 0.24 6.59
C GLU A 142 11.17 0.74 7.65
N ASP A 143 11.68 1.38 8.70
CA ASP A 143 10.92 1.79 9.90
C ASP A 143 10.47 3.25 9.90
N GLY A 144 10.84 4.03 8.89
CA GLY A 144 10.46 5.44 8.81
C GLY A 144 9.08 5.64 8.18
N TRP A 145 8.01 5.36 8.93
CA TRP A 145 6.63 5.44 8.40
C TRP A 145 5.92 6.77 8.66
N GLY A 146 6.51 7.65 9.49
CA GLY A 146 5.93 8.98 9.75
C GLY A 146 4.51 8.91 10.30
N ASP A 147 3.57 9.52 9.59
CA ASP A 147 2.17 9.59 10.02
C ASP A 147 1.38 8.30 9.82
N TYR A 148 1.96 7.29 9.15
CA TYR A 148 1.31 6.00 8.92
C TYR A 148 1.47 5.14 10.18
N ILE A 149 0.54 5.30 11.12
CA ILE A 149 0.62 4.74 12.48
C ILE A 149 0.05 3.34 12.61
N GLY A 150 -0.64 2.83 11.59
CA GLY A 150 -1.17 1.47 11.59
C GLY A 150 -0.05 0.44 11.55
N ASP A 151 -0.38 -0.82 11.85
CA ASP A 151 0.58 -1.91 11.73
C ASP A 151 1.12 -2.01 10.30
N VAL A 152 2.37 -2.42 10.18
CA VAL A 152 3.00 -2.65 8.88
C VAL A 152 2.74 -4.08 8.45
N PHE A 153 2.25 -4.25 7.23
CA PHE A 153 2.02 -5.56 6.61
C PHE A 153 3.07 -5.78 5.53
N TYR A 154 3.54 -7.02 5.38
CA TYR A 154 4.59 -7.36 4.42
C TYR A 154 4.08 -8.40 3.43
N PHE A 155 4.52 -8.26 2.18
CA PHE A 155 4.19 -9.19 1.11
C PHE A 155 5.46 -9.62 0.37
N TYR A 156 5.54 -10.90 0.02
CA TYR A 156 6.45 -11.33 -1.03
C TYR A 156 5.75 -11.14 -2.38
N HIS A 157 6.43 -10.45 -3.28
CA HIS A 157 5.96 -10.22 -4.64
C HIS A 157 6.80 -11.06 -5.60
N ASN A 158 6.18 -12.06 -6.22
CA ASN A 158 6.86 -12.89 -7.22
C ASN A 158 6.96 -12.12 -8.54
N ILE A 159 8.16 -11.67 -8.87
CA ILE A 159 8.43 -10.89 -10.07
C ILE A 159 9.07 -11.72 -11.19
N GLY A 160 9.33 -13.01 -10.96
CA GLY A 160 9.97 -13.88 -11.96
C GLY A 160 9.22 -13.98 -13.27
N GLY A 161 7.88 -13.96 -13.23
CA GLY A 161 7.03 -13.99 -14.42
C GLY A 161 6.83 -12.65 -15.12
N LEU A 162 7.28 -11.55 -14.53
CA LEU A 162 7.08 -10.20 -15.08
C LEU A 162 8.09 -9.83 -16.15
N ASN A 163 9.16 -10.60 -16.28
CA ASN A 163 10.24 -10.36 -17.24
C ASN A 163 10.04 -11.10 -18.56
N ASP A 164 8.93 -11.77 -18.73
CA ASP A 164 8.63 -12.57 -19.92
C ASP A 164 7.95 -11.74 -21.03
#